data_3e51ea55ece18c057f3f4e374fe22c58
#
_entry.id   3e51ea55ece18c057f3f4e374fe22c58
#
_cell.length_a   1.000
_cell.length_b   1.000
_cell.length_c   1.000
_cell.angle_alpha   90.00
_cell.angle_beta   90.00
_cell.angle_gamma   90.00
#
_symmetry.space_group_name_H-M   'P 1'
#
loop_
_entity.id
_entity.type
_entity.pdbx_description
1 polymer ?
#
loop_
_entity_poly.entity_id
_entity_poly.type
_entity_poly.pdbx_seq_one_letter_code
_entity_poly.pdbx_strand_id
1 'polypeptide(L)'
;ADVVVSVDADFLSSWGSTTEHAWQYANRRDPKGAMNKHFQFESRMSLSGANADVRVPMKPSELPLAVISLHDHIAKKMGGTAVGGSNATIDTHTAAAADALMAARGRSVVLCGSNNEGVQVLVNSINSMLGNYGSTIDLAGHTTFKQGDDAAVAQLVKDMNAGTVGALLIAGVNPAYSLPNAAEFKSGLAKVGLTVSFNGYADETASLCNWICPDHHYLESWNDLMPKVGHYALAQPAIRNLFDTRQWQESLLLWSGSTQNYHDFIRSTWEANMTTPETLGLFTDRWNQALHDGVFVAATAAAEAVVFAGDVNAAASAAKQATSGAGEFELSLYTTEAIGNGQHANNPWLQEMPDPLTKITWDNYVCMSPTDVERMGLNMYLGEQAPASVVTVKAGERE
;
A
#
# COMPACT_ATOMS: atom_id res chain seq x y z
N ALA A 1 -17.53 -1.61 9.71
CA ALA A 1 -18.59 -1.61 8.68
C ALA A 1 -19.42 -2.89 8.76
N ASP A 2 -20.73 -2.80 8.50
CA ASP A 2 -21.62 -3.97 8.42
C ASP A 2 -21.57 -4.60 7.03
N VAL A 3 -21.29 -3.80 6.00
CA VAL A 3 -21.06 -4.27 4.61
C VAL A 3 -19.75 -3.68 4.11
N VAL A 4 -18.90 -4.55 3.59
CA VAL A 4 -17.63 -4.21 2.94
C VAL A 4 -17.74 -4.64 1.47
N VAL A 5 -17.52 -3.71 0.56
CA VAL A 5 -17.33 -4.01 -0.87
C VAL A 5 -15.92 -3.58 -1.23
N SER A 6 -15.13 -4.51 -1.69
CA SER A 6 -13.74 -4.27 -2.09
C SER A 6 -13.57 -4.62 -3.58
N VAL A 7 -12.94 -3.71 -4.30
CA VAL A 7 -12.56 -3.89 -5.71
C VAL A 7 -11.04 -3.88 -5.79
N ASP A 8 -10.44 -5.05 -5.95
CA ASP A 8 -9.01 -5.29 -6.06
C ASP A 8 -8.17 -4.71 -4.90
N ALA A 9 -8.77 -4.49 -3.73
CA ALA A 9 -8.06 -4.04 -2.54
C ALA A 9 -7.89 -5.21 -1.55
N ASP A 10 -6.67 -5.73 -1.44
CA ASP A 10 -6.35 -6.80 -0.48
C ASP A 10 -6.05 -6.21 0.91
N PHE A 11 -7.10 -5.71 1.57
CA PHE A 11 -7.01 -5.00 2.84
C PHE A 11 -6.62 -5.90 4.03
N LEU A 12 -6.67 -7.21 3.87
CA LEU A 12 -6.20 -8.16 4.89
C LEU A 12 -4.72 -8.49 4.77
N SER A 13 -4.06 -8.11 3.66
CA SER A 13 -2.66 -8.45 3.41
C SER A 13 -1.80 -7.26 2.98
N SER A 14 -2.06 -6.67 1.82
CA SER A 14 -1.11 -5.74 1.18
C SER A 14 -1.63 -4.31 0.99
N TRP A 15 -2.92 -4.04 1.23
CA TRP A 15 -3.55 -2.74 1.02
C TRP A 15 -3.86 -2.01 2.33
N GLY A 16 -3.40 -0.77 2.46
CA GLY A 16 -3.67 0.08 3.62
C GLY A 16 -2.98 -0.39 4.91
N SER A 17 -3.61 -0.16 6.06
CA SER A 17 -3.15 -0.61 7.38
C SER A 17 -3.63 -2.03 7.68
N THR A 18 -2.94 -3.02 7.13
CA THR A 18 -3.39 -4.42 7.14
C THR A 18 -3.62 -4.98 8.53
N THR A 19 -2.75 -4.66 9.50
CA THR A 19 -2.90 -5.10 10.89
C THR A 19 -4.18 -4.53 11.53
N GLU A 20 -4.42 -3.23 11.36
CA GLU A 20 -5.63 -2.57 11.88
C GLU A 20 -6.88 -3.10 11.18
N HIS A 21 -6.84 -3.22 9.85
CA HIS A 21 -7.97 -3.73 9.06
C HIS A 21 -8.29 -5.18 9.39
N ALA A 22 -7.28 -6.05 9.55
CA ALA A 22 -7.48 -7.45 9.91
C ALA A 22 -8.10 -7.57 11.31
N TRP A 23 -7.63 -6.78 12.27
CA TRP A 23 -8.23 -6.73 13.62
C TRP A 23 -9.68 -6.26 13.59
N GLN A 24 -9.98 -5.16 12.89
CA GLN A 24 -11.35 -4.63 12.74
C GLN A 24 -12.26 -5.64 12.03
N TYR A 25 -11.76 -6.29 10.98
CA TYR A 25 -12.50 -7.30 10.23
C TYR A 25 -12.79 -8.53 11.09
N ALA A 26 -11.79 -9.08 11.80
CA ALA A 26 -11.93 -10.24 12.67
C ALA A 26 -12.98 -10.01 13.79
N ASN A 27 -13.01 -8.81 14.37
CA ASN A 27 -14.00 -8.45 15.38
C ASN A 27 -15.46 -8.46 14.87
N ARG A 28 -15.66 -8.50 13.55
CA ARG A 28 -16.97 -8.56 12.90
C ARG A 28 -17.22 -9.90 12.20
N ARG A 29 -16.44 -10.93 12.54
CA ARG A 29 -16.54 -12.30 11.97
C ARG A 29 -16.85 -13.36 13.02
N ASP A 30 -17.30 -12.95 14.21
CA ASP A 30 -17.77 -13.88 15.23
C ASP A 30 -19.16 -14.45 14.80
N PRO A 31 -19.27 -15.78 14.57
CA PRO A 31 -20.53 -16.40 14.16
C PRO A 31 -21.63 -16.36 15.23
N LYS A 32 -21.26 -16.03 16.50
CA LYS A 32 -22.22 -15.83 17.60
C LYS A 32 -22.80 -14.42 17.62
N GLY A 33 -22.23 -13.50 16.85
CA GLY A 33 -22.64 -12.10 16.75
C GLY A 33 -23.18 -11.74 15.37
N ALA A 34 -23.40 -10.45 15.16
CA ALA A 34 -23.74 -9.91 13.83
C ALA A 34 -22.47 -9.81 12.99
N MET A 35 -22.27 -10.75 12.06
CA MET A 35 -21.16 -10.72 11.13
C MET A 35 -21.36 -9.64 10.06
N ASN A 36 -20.27 -9.02 9.61
CA ASN A 36 -20.29 -8.19 8.42
C ASN A 36 -20.48 -9.04 7.16
N LYS A 37 -20.94 -8.42 6.08
CA LYS A 37 -20.99 -9.04 4.75
C LYS A 37 -19.93 -8.46 3.85
N HIS A 38 -19.11 -9.33 3.27
CA HIS A 38 -17.97 -8.95 2.45
C HIS A 38 -18.15 -9.41 0.99
N PHE A 39 -18.11 -8.47 0.06
CA PHE A 39 -18.07 -8.70 -1.39
C PHE A 39 -16.68 -8.32 -1.89
N GLN A 40 -16.03 -9.22 -2.61
CA GLN A 40 -14.71 -8.98 -3.21
C GLN A 40 -14.79 -9.17 -4.73
N PHE A 41 -14.45 -8.12 -5.47
CA PHE A 41 -14.28 -8.13 -6.92
C PHE A 41 -12.78 -8.05 -7.22
N GLU A 42 -12.21 -9.06 -7.86
CA GLU A 42 -10.75 -9.14 -8.05
C GLU A 42 -10.35 -10.04 -9.21
N SER A 43 -9.18 -9.77 -9.78
CA SER A 43 -8.67 -10.58 -10.89
C SER A 43 -7.96 -11.85 -10.41
N ARG A 44 -7.19 -11.76 -9.33
CA ARG A 44 -6.55 -12.90 -8.65
C ARG A 44 -7.21 -13.17 -7.30
N MET A 45 -7.13 -14.39 -6.81
CA MET A 45 -7.53 -14.66 -5.43
C MET A 45 -6.51 -14.00 -4.48
N SER A 46 -7.02 -13.12 -3.62
CA SER A 46 -6.27 -12.46 -2.55
C SER A 46 -6.65 -13.05 -1.19
N LEU A 47 -5.93 -12.68 -0.10
CA LEU A 47 -6.35 -13.04 1.25
C LEU A 47 -7.72 -12.45 1.59
N SER A 48 -8.00 -11.22 1.16
CA SER A 48 -9.32 -10.62 1.30
C SER A 48 -10.37 -11.41 0.53
N GLY A 49 -10.08 -11.81 -0.71
CA GLY A 49 -10.99 -12.63 -1.52
C GLY A 49 -11.24 -14.02 -0.97
N ALA A 50 -10.21 -14.66 -0.39
CA ALA A 50 -10.34 -15.97 0.24
C ALA A 50 -11.24 -15.95 1.50
N ASN A 51 -11.40 -14.79 2.13
CA ASN A 51 -12.25 -14.57 3.31
C ASN A 51 -13.61 -13.92 2.98
N ALA A 52 -13.87 -13.58 1.71
CA ALA A 52 -15.11 -12.92 1.31
C ALA A 52 -16.30 -13.87 1.36
N ASP A 53 -17.49 -13.33 1.71
CA ASP A 53 -18.75 -14.08 1.63
C ASP A 53 -19.21 -14.26 0.16
N VAL A 54 -18.87 -13.27 -0.67
CA VAL A 54 -19.14 -13.30 -2.11
C VAL A 54 -17.89 -12.81 -2.84
N ARG A 55 -17.21 -13.71 -3.53
CA ARG A 55 -16.08 -13.39 -4.39
C ARG A 55 -16.50 -13.47 -5.87
N VAL A 56 -16.22 -12.41 -6.62
CA VAL A 56 -16.49 -12.33 -8.05
C VAL A 56 -15.17 -12.18 -8.79
N PRO A 57 -14.68 -13.22 -9.47
CA PRO A 57 -13.48 -13.13 -10.31
C PRO A 57 -13.81 -12.30 -11.56
N MET A 58 -12.95 -11.33 -11.86
CA MET A 58 -13.11 -10.41 -13.00
C MET A 58 -11.75 -10.16 -13.66
N LYS A 59 -11.76 -9.82 -14.94
CA LYS A 59 -10.53 -9.39 -15.61
C LYS A 59 -10.09 -8.03 -15.07
N PRO A 60 -8.77 -7.71 -15.08
CA PRO A 60 -8.29 -6.38 -14.70
C PRO A 60 -9.02 -5.24 -15.42
N SER A 61 -9.31 -5.39 -16.71
CA SER A 61 -10.06 -4.41 -17.52
C SER A 61 -11.53 -4.26 -17.11
N GLU A 62 -12.11 -5.23 -16.42
CA GLU A 62 -13.52 -5.19 -15.97
C GLU A 62 -13.67 -4.52 -14.59
N LEU A 63 -12.61 -4.44 -13.79
CA LEU A 63 -12.66 -3.87 -12.44
C LEU A 63 -13.10 -2.39 -12.42
N PRO A 64 -12.61 -1.50 -13.30
CA PRO A 64 -13.15 -0.14 -13.41
C PRO A 64 -14.63 -0.10 -13.79
N LEU A 65 -15.09 -1.03 -14.63
CA LEU A 65 -16.49 -1.12 -15.03
C LEU A 65 -17.38 -1.60 -13.87
N ALA A 66 -16.85 -2.45 -12.98
CA ALA A 66 -17.55 -2.84 -11.75
C ALA A 66 -17.78 -1.64 -10.82
N VAL A 67 -16.80 -0.74 -10.69
CA VAL A 67 -16.95 0.51 -9.91
C VAL A 67 -18.00 1.43 -10.55
N ILE A 68 -17.99 1.58 -11.88
CA ILE A 68 -19.01 2.34 -12.62
C ILE A 68 -20.41 1.75 -12.38
N SER A 69 -20.54 0.43 -12.48
CA SER A 69 -21.81 -0.26 -12.26
C SER A 69 -22.32 -0.09 -10.83
N LEU A 70 -21.45 -0.25 -9.82
CA LEU A 70 -21.80 0.02 -8.41
C LEU A 70 -22.29 1.46 -8.21
N HIS A 71 -21.56 2.43 -8.79
CA HIS A 71 -21.95 3.83 -8.75
C HIS A 71 -23.35 4.05 -9.34
N ASP A 72 -23.61 3.51 -10.53
CA ASP A 72 -24.85 3.70 -11.25
C ASP A 72 -26.05 3.03 -10.55
N HIS A 73 -25.86 1.83 -9.98
CA HIS A 73 -26.90 1.19 -9.19
C HIS A 73 -27.28 2.01 -7.96
N ILE A 74 -26.30 2.58 -7.24
CA ILE A 74 -26.53 3.39 -6.06
C ILE A 74 -27.14 4.73 -6.45
N ALA A 75 -26.59 5.42 -7.45
CA ALA A 75 -27.09 6.71 -7.93
C ALA A 75 -28.57 6.61 -8.35
N LYS A 76 -28.93 5.61 -9.16
CA LYS A 76 -30.33 5.36 -9.58
C LYS A 76 -31.26 5.14 -8.38
N LYS A 77 -30.85 4.35 -7.38
CA LYS A 77 -31.65 4.11 -6.15
C LYS A 77 -31.84 5.37 -5.32
N MET A 78 -30.94 6.34 -5.43
CA MET A 78 -31.01 7.64 -4.77
C MET A 78 -31.69 8.73 -5.61
N GLY A 79 -32.22 8.38 -6.80
CA GLY A 79 -32.86 9.32 -7.70
C GLY A 79 -31.88 10.19 -8.49
N GLY A 80 -30.60 9.81 -8.53
CA GLY A 80 -29.56 10.47 -9.30
C GLY A 80 -29.38 9.89 -10.70
N THR A 81 -28.40 10.43 -11.44
CA THR A 81 -28.13 10.06 -12.83
C THR A 81 -26.97 9.07 -12.91
N ALA A 82 -27.14 8.02 -13.71
CA ALA A 82 -26.08 7.07 -14.03
C ALA A 82 -25.07 7.70 -14.99
N VAL A 83 -23.79 7.37 -14.84
CA VAL A 83 -22.71 7.77 -15.78
C VAL A 83 -22.60 6.80 -16.96
N GLY A 84 -23.13 5.59 -16.82
CA GLY A 84 -23.17 4.56 -17.87
C GLY A 84 -21.80 3.97 -18.25
N GLY A 85 -21.81 2.88 -18.99
CA GLY A 85 -20.61 2.30 -19.58
C GLY A 85 -20.18 0.96 -19.02
N SER A 86 -20.91 0.39 -18.06
CA SER A 86 -20.83 -1.05 -17.72
C SER A 86 -21.65 -1.88 -18.73
N ASN A 87 -21.59 -3.18 -18.56
CA ASN A 87 -22.39 -4.14 -19.36
C ASN A 87 -23.30 -4.98 -18.46
N ALA A 88 -24.29 -5.66 -19.06
CA ALA A 88 -25.31 -6.41 -18.33
C ALA A 88 -24.74 -7.53 -17.43
N THR A 89 -23.62 -8.16 -17.81
CA THR A 89 -22.97 -9.19 -17.00
C THR A 89 -22.39 -8.59 -15.73
N ILE A 90 -21.65 -7.47 -15.85
CA ILE A 90 -21.07 -6.76 -14.71
C ILE A 90 -22.20 -6.22 -13.81
N ASP A 91 -23.24 -5.65 -14.40
CA ASP A 91 -24.41 -5.13 -13.65
C ASP A 91 -25.08 -6.23 -12.82
N THR A 92 -25.18 -7.44 -13.34
CA THR A 92 -25.70 -8.59 -12.59
C THR A 92 -24.83 -8.94 -11.39
N HIS A 93 -23.50 -8.93 -11.56
CA HIS A 93 -22.56 -9.24 -10.47
C HIS A 93 -22.53 -8.16 -9.37
N THR A 94 -22.71 -6.91 -9.72
CA THR A 94 -22.63 -5.77 -8.78
C THR A 94 -23.95 -5.44 -8.09
N ALA A 95 -25.09 -5.86 -8.64
CA ALA A 95 -26.43 -5.54 -8.14
C ALA A 95 -26.63 -5.93 -6.66
N ALA A 96 -26.27 -7.16 -6.30
CA ALA A 96 -26.42 -7.65 -4.91
C ALA A 96 -25.54 -6.87 -3.91
N ALA A 97 -24.32 -6.47 -4.34
CA ALA A 97 -23.43 -5.64 -3.52
C ALA A 97 -24.02 -4.23 -3.34
N ALA A 98 -24.56 -3.62 -4.40
CA ALA A 98 -25.21 -2.31 -4.34
C ALA A 98 -26.45 -2.35 -3.44
N ASP A 99 -27.26 -3.42 -3.47
CA ASP A 99 -28.40 -3.58 -2.58
C ASP A 99 -27.99 -3.68 -1.11
N ALA A 100 -26.95 -4.46 -0.83
CA ALA A 100 -26.41 -4.61 0.52
C ALA A 100 -25.84 -3.28 1.05
N LEU A 101 -25.11 -2.54 0.22
CA LEU A 101 -24.57 -1.21 0.57
C LEU A 101 -25.69 -0.23 0.88
N MET A 102 -26.76 -0.19 0.08
CA MET A 102 -27.90 0.69 0.30
C MET A 102 -28.66 0.35 1.60
N ALA A 103 -28.79 -0.95 1.93
CA ALA A 103 -29.40 -1.37 3.19
C ALA A 103 -28.55 -1.01 4.42
N ALA A 104 -27.25 -0.82 4.24
CA ALA A 104 -26.28 -0.49 5.30
C ALA A 104 -25.72 0.94 5.19
N ARG A 105 -26.50 1.91 4.69
CA ARG A 105 -26.03 3.31 4.58
C ARG A 105 -25.51 3.82 5.92
N GLY A 106 -24.39 4.56 5.90
CA GLY A 106 -23.67 5.05 7.08
C GLY A 106 -22.98 3.97 7.91
N ARG A 107 -23.09 2.69 7.52
CA ARG A 107 -22.46 1.53 8.18
C ARG A 107 -21.78 0.59 7.20
N SER A 108 -21.54 1.06 5.98
CA SER A 108 -20.88 0.32 4.91
C SER A 108 -19.56 0.99 4.53
N VAL A 109 -18.78 0.34 3.69
CA VAL A 109 -17.58 0.93 3.07
C VAL A 109 -17.32 0.31 1.70
N VAL A 110 -16.90 1.14 0.75
CA VAL A 110 -16.39 0.69 -0.55
C VAL A 110 -14.91 1.03 -0.63
N LEU A 111 -14.09 0.00 -0.90
CA LEU A 111 -12.63 0.08 -1.03
C LEU A 111 -12.23 -0.24 -2.47
N CYS A 112 -11.15 0.37 -2.96
CA CYS A 112 -10.60 0.06 -4.26
C CYS A 112 -9.08 0.15 -4.27
N GLY A 113 -8.40 -0.87 -4.79
CA GLY A 113 -6.94 -0.95 -4.93
C GLY A 113 -6.39 -0.27 -6.19
N SER A 114 -7.25 0.27 -7.06
CA SER A 114 -6.82 0.92 -8.30
C SER A 114 -6.11 2.25 -8.03
N ASN A 115 -5.00 2.49 -8.75
CA ASN A 115 -4.31 3.78 -8.77
C ASN A 115 -4.88 4.75 -9.84
N ASN A 116 -5.94 4.36 -10.57
CA ASN A 116 -6.59 5.23 -11.52
C ASN A 116 -7.43 6.29 -10.79
N GLU A 117 -7.11 7.56 -10.99
CA GLU A 117 -7.78 8.70 -10.34
C GLU A 117 -9.29 8.71 -10.58
N GLY A 118 -9.73 8.46 -11.83
CA GLY A 118 -11.16 8.41 -12.16
C GLY A 118 -11.90 7.32 -11.40
N VAL A 119 -11.29 6.14 -11.23
CA VAL A 119 -11.85 5.05 -10.41
C VAL A 119 -11.99 5.49 -8.95
N GLN A 120 -10.96 6.14 -8.38
CA GLN A 120 -10.99 6.61 -7.00
C GLN A 120 -12.02 7.73 -6.77
N VAL A 121 -12.20 8.64 -7.74
CA VAL A 121 -13.25 9.67 -7.68
C VAL A 121 -14.64 9.02 -7.64
N LEU A 122 -14.90 7.98 -8.44
CA LEU A 122 -16.16 7.22 -8.39
C LEU A 122 -16.37 6.52 -7.06
N VAL A 123 -15.33 5.90 -6.49
CA VAL A 123 -15.39 5.27 -5.15
C VAL A 123 -15.71 6.30 -4.08
N ASN A 124 -15.09 7.48 -4.14
CA ASN A 124 -15.39 8.58 -3.23
C ASN A 124 -16.83 9.07 -3.37
N SER A 125 -17.36 9.17 -4.60
CA SER A 125 -18.76 9.48 -4.86
C SER A 125 -19.70 8.45 -4.23
N ILE A 126 -19.42 7.15 -4.40
CA ILE A 126 -20.19 6.07 -3.79
C ILE A 126 -20.20 6.20 -2.26
N ASN A 127 -19.03 6.34 -1.62
CA ASN A 127 -18.93 6.46 -0.17
C ASN A 127 -19.63 7.73 0.35
N SER A 128 -19.60 8.83 -0.41
CA SER A 128 -20.34 10.05 -0.09
C SER A 128 -21.86 9.85 -0.16
N MET A 129 -22.36 9.25 -1.24
CA MET A 129 -23.79 8.92 -1.39
C MET A 129 -24.28 8.00 -0.27
N LEU A 130 -23.46 7.07 0.20
CA LEU A 130 -23.77 6.15 1.27
C LEU A 130 -23.67 6.78 2.68
N GLY A 131 -23.10 7.98 2.81
CA GLY A 131 -22.87 8.64 4.10
C GLY A 131 -21.81 7.95 4.96
N ASN A 132 -20.77 7.42 4.34
CA ASN A 132 -19.72 6.66 5.01
C ASN A 132 -18.63 7.55 5.63
N TYR A 133 -18.45 8.78 5.13
CA TYR A 133 -17.50 9.75 5.69
C TYR A 133 -17.92 10.22 7.07
N GLY A 134 -16.98 10.21 8.01
CA GLY A 134 -17.26 10.52 9.43
C GLY A 134 -17.95 9.39 10.19
N SER A 135 -18.21 8.24 9.53
CA SER A 135 -18.81 7.05 10.15
C SER A 135 -17.87 5.83 10.01
N THR A 136 -17.79 5.23 8.83
CA THR A 136 -16.91 4.09 8.55
C THR A 136 -15.59 4.49 7.92
N ILE A 137 -15.48 5.73 7.43
CA ILE A 137 -14.26 6.34 6.92
C ILE A 137 -13.92 7.52 7.84
N ASP A 138 -12.85 7.36 8.61
CA ASP A 138 -12.32 8.40 9.49
C ASP A 138 -11.26 9.22 8.74
N LEU A 139 -11.56 10.49 8.46
CA LEU A 139 -10.64 11.41 7.80
C LEU A 139 -9.67 12.08 8.77
N ALA A 140 -10.03 12.20 10.07
CA ALA A 140 -9.17 12.79 11.07
C ALA A 140 -7.98 11.87 11.41
N GLY A 141 -8.25 10.56 11.50
CA GLY A 141 -7.27 9.55 11.84
C GLY A 141 -6.74 8.77 10.62
N HIS A 142 -6.43 9.44 9.51
CA HIS A 142 -5.90 8.76 8.33
C HIS A 142 -4.48 8.19 8.53
N THR A 143 -4.15 7.15 7.78
CA THR A 143 -2.82 6.54 7.82
C THR A 143 -1.77 7.38 7.09
N THR A 144 -0.53 7.38 7.59
CA THR A 144 0.55 8.24 7.09
C THR A 144 1.80 7.47 6.65
N PHE A 145 1.81 6.15 6.73
CA PHE A 145 3.01 5.35 6.43
C PHE A 145 3.23 5.04 4.93
N LYS A 146 2.30 5.40 4.06
CA LYS A 146 2.45 5.28 2.59
C LYS A 146 2.21 6.65 1.96
N GLN A 147 3.26 7.48 1.95
CA GLN A 147 3.23 8.85 1.42
C GLN A 147 4.21 9.04 0.26
N GLY A 148 4.50 7.99 -0.49
CA GLY A 148 5.36 8.08 -1.67
C GLY A 148 4.75 9.01 -2.73
N ASP A 149 5.63 9.76 -3.44
CA ASP A 149 5.27 10.60 -4.58
C ASP A 149 6.02 10.12 -5.81
N ASP A 150 5.37 9.29 -6.63
CA ASP A 150 5.94 8.72 -7.83
C ASP A 150 6.29 9.79 -8.88
N ALA A 151 5.53 10.89 -8.93
CA ALA A 151 5.79 11.99 -9.86
C ALA A 151 7.07 12.74 -9.47
N ALA A 152 7.27 12.98 -8.17
CA ALA A 152 8.51 13.59 -7.66
C ALA A 152 9.73 12.68 -7.91
N VAL A 153 9.61 11.36 -7.73
CA VAL A 153 10.67 10.41 -8.05
C VAL A 153 10.99 10.41 -9.56
N ALA A 154 9.96 10.39 -10.40
CA ALA A 154 10.15 10.47 -11.85
C ALA A 154 10.82 11.80 -12.28
N GLN A 155 10.47 12.91 -11.64
CA GLN A 155 11.11 14.20 -11.89
C GLN A 155 12.57 14.19 -11.42
N LEU A 156 12.87 13.63 -10.24
CA LEU A 156 14.23 13.48 -9.75
C LEU A 156 15.13 12.72 -10.76
N VAL A 157 14.61 11.62 -11.34
CA VAL A 157 15.34 10.85 -12.36
C VAL A 157 15.65 11.71 -13.61
N LYS A 158 14.69 12.55 -14.04
CA LYS A 158 14.91 13.50 -15.15
C LYS A 158 15.96 14.55 -14.81
N ASP A 159 15.91 15.12 -13.61
CA ASP A 159 16.83 16.16 -13.14
C ASP A 159 18.26 15.62 -13.00
N MET A 160 18.41 14.39 -12.49
CA MET A 160 19.70 13.70 -12.48
C MET A 160 20.25 13.52 -13.89
N ASN A 161 19.42 13.06 -14.85
CA ASN A 161 19.84 12.89 -16.25
C ASN A 161 20.16 14.22 -16.94
N ALA A 162 19.54 15.32 -16.53
CA ALA A 162 19.85 16.68 -16.96
C ALA A 162 21.13 17.23 -16.32
N GLY A 163 21.71 16.57 -15.30
CA GLY A 163 22.91 17.01 -14.58
C GLY A 163 22.67 18.20 -13.63
N THR A 164 21.43 18.41 -13.20
CA THR A 164 21.06 19.52 -12.31
C THR A 164 21.12 19.16 -10.83
N VAL A 165 21.29 17.86 -10.49
CA VAL A 165 21.40 17.35 -9.13
C VAL A 165 22.86 17.30 -8.71
N GLY A 166 23.26 18.16 -7.76
CA GLY A 166 24.64 18.23 -7.27
C GLY A 166 25.00 17.15 -6.25
N ALA A 167 24.03 16.76 -5.40
CA ALA A 167 24.22 15.72 -4.39
C ALA A 167 22.93 14.91 -4.21
N LEU A 168 23.06 13.61 -3.96
CA LEU A 168 21.96 12.71 -3.68
C LEU A 168 22.26 11.83 -2.44
N LEU A 169 21.39 11.89 -1.45
CA LEU A 169 21.44 11.08 -0.24
C LEU A 169 20.32 10.03 -0.32
N ILE A 170 20.65 8.76 -0.14
CA ILE A 170 19.74 7.62 -0.32
C ILE A 170 19.68 6.83 0.99
N ALA A 171 18.51 6.75 1.61
CA ALA A 171 18.31 6.04 2.86
C ALA A 171 17.13 5.06 2.77
N GLY A 172 17.36 3.79 3.13
CA GLY A 172 16.33 2.76 3.27
C GLY A 172 15.63 2.33 1.97
N VAL A 173 16.19 2.66 0.79
CA VAL A 173 15.61 2.32 -0.52
C VAL A 173 16.68 1.83 -1.50
N ASN A 174 16.27 0.98 -2.45
CA ASN A 174 17.14 0.45 -3.50
C ASN A 174 16.55 0.72 -4.91
N PRO A 175 16.57 1.98 -5.38
CA PRO A 175 15.93 2.36 -6.64
C PRO A 175 16.57 1.72 -7.89
N ALA A 176 17.85 1.36 -7.86
CA ALA A 176 18.49 0.65 -8.98
C ALA A 176 17.93 -0.78 -9.18
N TYR A 177 17.24 -1.33 -8.17
CA TYR A 177 16.54 -2.60 -8.22
C TYR A 177 15.02 -2.41 -8.38
N SER A 178 14.41 -1.53 -7.61
CA SER A 178 12.95 -1.47 -7.45
C SER A 178 12.24 -0.56 -8.45
N LEU A 179 12.93 0.39 -9.10
CA LEU A 179 12.28 1.28 -10.05
C LEU A 179 12.04 0.59 -11.41
N PRO A 180 10.87 0.82 -12.03
CA PRO A 180 10.56 0.26 -13.35
C PRO A 180 11.50 0.80 -14.46
N ASN A 181 12.08 2.00 -14.28
CA ASN A 181 13.05 2.65 -15.16
C ASN A 181 14.47 2.66 -14.55
N ALA A 182 14.88 1.57 -13.92
CA ALA A 182 16.18 1.44 -13.24
C ALA A 182 17.39 1.83 -14.13
N ALA A 183 17.32 1.58 -15.44
CA ALA A 183 18.39 1.96 -16.36
C ALA A 183 18.56 3.49 -16.46
N GLU A 184 17.48 4.23 -16.52
CA GLU A 184 17.50 5.70 -16.53
C GLU A 184 17.98 6.25 -15.19
N PHE A 185 17.56 5.65 -14.07
CA PHE A 185 18.05 5.99 -12.75
C PHE A 185 19.57 5.81 -12.66
N LYS A 186 20.11 4.65 -13.07
CA LYS A 186 21.55 4.37 -13.07
C LYS A 186 22.34 5.36 -13.94
N SER A 187 21.81 5.68 -15.11
CA SER A 187 22.42 6.68 -16.02
C SER A 187 22.43 8.08 -15.40
N GLY A 188 21.35 8.46 -14.73
CA GLY A 188 21.26 9.74 -14.01
C GLY A 188 22.17 9.79 -12.80
N LEU A 189 22.23 8.72 -12.00
CA LEU A 189 23.06 8.61 -10.80
C LEU A 189 24.55 8.85 -11.12
N ALA A 190 25.02 8.33 -12.26
CA ALA A 190 26.40 8.53 -12.71
C ALA A 190 26.77 9.99 -13.02
N LYS A 191 25.78 10.89 -13.16
CA LYS A 191 25.99 12.33 -13.42
C LYS A 191 25.91 13.18 -12.14
N VAL A 192 25.50 12.61 -11.02
CA VAL A 192 25.42 13.31 -9.74
C VAL A 192 26.82 13.41 -9.13
N GLY A 193 27.23 14.62 -8.76
CA GLY A 193 28.59 14.88 -8.27
C GLY A 193 28.93 14.22 -6.93
N LEU A 194 27.94 14.10 -6.02
CA LEU A 194 28.08 13.43 -4.74
C LEU A 194 26.89 12.50 -4.49
N THR A 195 27.17 11.22 -4.34
CA THR A 195 26.14 10.21 -4.01
C THR A 195 26.53 9.47 -2.74
N VAL A 196 25.61 9.42 -1.78
CA VAL A 196 25.77 8.74 -0.50
C VAL A 196 24.62 7.79 -0.28
N SER A 197 24.92 6.51 -0.06
CA SER A 197 23.95 5.50 0.36
C SER A 197 24.11 5.22 1.85
N PHE A 198 22.99 5.21 2.59
CA PHE A 198 22.92 4.78 3.98
C PHE A 198 22.42 3.34 4.13
N ASN A 199 22.33 2.57 3.05
CA ASN A 199 21.90 1.17 3.15
C ASN A 199 22.91 0.34 3.95
N GLY A 200 22.41 -0.63 4.71
CA GLY A 200 23.24 -1.45 5.61
C GLY A 200 24.24 -2.38 4.91
N TYR A 201 24.10 -2.54 3.57
CA TYR A 201 25.01 -3.33 2.71
C TYR A 201 25.09 -2.76 1.32
N ALA A 202 26.10 -3.21 0.58
CA ALA A 202 26.34 -2.78 -0.80
C ALA A 202 25.36 -3.47 -1.78
N ASP A 203 24.10 -3.01 -1.78
CA ASP A 203 23.10 -3.42 -2.75
C ASP A 203 23.32 -2.80 -4.13
N GLU A 204 22.41 -3.01 -5.08
CA GLU A 204 22.52 -2.54 -6.46
C GLU A 204 22.63 -1.02 -6.55
N THR A 205 22.02 -0.27 -5.65
CA THR A 205 22.11 1.19 -5.60
C THR A 205 23.37 1.64 -4.87
N ALA A 206 23.61 1.10 -3.69
CA ALA A 206 24.76 1.48 -2.87
C ALA A 206 26.09 1.24 -3.59
N SER A 207 26.19 0.14 -4.36
CA SER A 207 27.38 -0.20 -5.15
C SER A 207 27.69 0.80 -6.26
N LEU A 208 26.74 1.66 -6.64
CA LEU A 208 26.90 2.72 -7.64
C LEU A 208 27.19 4.09 -7.04
N CYS A 209 27.10 4.23 -5.71
CA CYS A 209 27.31 5.50 -5.01
C CYS A 209 28.81 5.76 -4.75
N ASN A 210 29.16 7.05 -4.60
CA ASN A 210 30.53 7.44 -4.23
C ASN A 210 30.88 6.98 -2.80
N TRP A 211 29.87 7.00 -1.92
CA TRP A 211 30.03 6.65 -0.51
C TRP A 211 28.92 5.74 -0.03
N ILE A 212 29.30 4.74 0.78
CA ILE A 212 28.38 3.91 1.54
C ILE A 212 28.65 4.19 3.01
N CYS A 213 27.65 4.73 3.71
CA CYS A 213 27.69 5.03 5.14
C CYS A 213 26.65 4.14 5.84
N PRO A 214 27.00 2.88 6.20
CA PRO A 214 26.02 1.89 6.65
C PRO A 214 25.24 2.37 7.86
N ASP A 215 23.90 2.28 7.77
CA ASP A 215 22.96 2.60 8.84
C ASP A 215 22.97 1.53 9.92
N HIS A 216 22.48 1.86 11.10
CA HIS A 216 22.17 0.89 12.14
C HIS A 216 20.98 0.01 11.74
N HIS A 217 20.94 -1.19 12.26
CA HIS A 217 19.74 -1.99 12.22
C HIS A 217 18.64 -1.36 13.10
N TYR A 218 17.36 -1.52 12.76
CA TYR A 218 16.25 -0.91 13.52
C TYR A 218 16.22 -1.36 15.01
N LEU A 219 16.75 -2.53 15.34
CA LEU A 219 16.91 -3.00 16.73
C LEU A 219 18.06 -2.31 17.49
N GLU A 220 18.91 -1.57 16.80
CA GLU A 220 20.07 -0.86 17.34
C GLU A 220 19.81 0.66 17.45
N SER A 221 18.64 1.14 17.00
CA SER A 221 18.38 2.55 16.75
C SER A 221 17.18 3.09 17.53
N TRP A 222 17.28 4.37 17.93
CA TRP A 222 16.13 5.15 18.29
C TRP A 222 15.42 5.62 17.03
N ASN A 223 14.09 5.51 17.00
CA ASN A 223 13.26 6.10 15.94
C ASN A 223 11.90 6.50 16.49
N ASP A 224 11.23 7.37 15.77
CA ASP A 224 9.82 7.68 15.98
C ASP A 224 9.06 7.60 14.66
N LEU A 225 7.78 7.32 14.76
CA LEU A 225 6.90 7.11 13.63
C LEU A 225 5.53 7.68 13.97
N MET A 226 4.84 8.20 12.96
CA MET A 226 3.42 8.51 13.05
C MET A 226 2.66 7.70 11.98
N PRO A 227 2.38 6.41 12.22
CA PRO A 227 1.73 5.55 11.23
C PRO A 227 0.29 5.95 10.91
N LYS A 228 -0.32 6.69 11.84
CA LYS A 228 -1.67 7.24 11.74
C LYS A 228 -1.69 8.60 12.45
N VAL A 229 -2.41 9.56 11.91
CA VAL A 229 -2.50 10.89 12.53
C VAL A 229 -2.90 10.78 14.00
N GLY A 230 -2.16 11.44 14.87
CA GLY A 230 -2.33 11.40 16.31
C GLY A 230 -1.74 10.17 17.01
N HIS A 231 -1.20 9.18 16.31
CA HIS A 231 -0.54 8.00 16.88
C HIS A 231 0.97 8.11 16.70
N TYR A 232 1.66 8.50 17.73
CA TYR A 232 3.11 8.63 17.75
C TYR A 232 3.73 7.40 18.40
N ALA A 233 4.52 6.66 17.66
CA ALA A 233 5.18 5.44 18.12
C ALA A 233 6.68 5.70 18.31
N LEU A 234 7.25 5.13 19.37
CA LEU A 234 8.69 5.15 19.65
C LEU A 234 9.27 3.77 19.42
N ALA A 235 10.39 3.71 18.71
CA ALA A 235 11.24 2.53 18.64
C ALA A 235 12.50 2.78 19.46
N GLN A 236 12.78 1.88 20.40
CA GLN A 236 13.94 1.93 21.29
C GLN A 236 14.96 0.88 20.84
N PRO A 237 16.28 1.13 20.94
CA PRO A 237 17.28 0.11 20.66
C PRO A 237 17.13 -1.04 21.66
N ALA A 238 16.96 -2.25 21.14
CA ALA A 238 16.87 -3.47 21.92
C ALA A 238 18.25 -4.12 22.12
N ILE A 239 19.20 -3.81 21.26
CA ILE A 239 20.57 -4.34 21.29
C ILE A 239 21.57 -3.19 21.05
N ARG A 240 22.85 -3.44 21.42
CA ARG A 240 23.95 -2.55 21.05
C ARG A 240 24.32 -2.78 19.58
N ASN A 241 24.95 -1.78 18.98
CA ASN A 241 25.47 -1.89 17.62
C ASN A 241 26.39 -3.11 17.49
N LEU A 242 26.13 -3.93 16.48
CA LEU A 242 26.94 -5.11 16.18
C LEU A 242 28.17 -4.75 15.36
N PHE A 243 28.10 -3.66 14.58
CA PHE A 243 29.16 -3.22 13.69
C PHE A 243 29.47 -1.73 13.92
N ASP A 244 30.58 -1.25 13.38
CA ASP A 244 30.97 0.16 13.40
C ASP A 244 30.17 0.93 12.34
N THR A 245 28.90 1.13 12.62
CA THR A 245 27.92 1.85 11.79
C THR A 245 27.50 3.14 12.49
N ARG A 246 26.73 3.99 11.80
CA ARG A 246 26.13 5.19 12.38
C ARG A 246 24.74 5.38 11.80
N GLN A 247 23.78 5.63 12.67
CA GLN A 247 22.42 5.95 12.26
C GLN A 247 22.41 7.13 11.29
N TRP A 248 21.69 7.02 10.18
CA TRP A 248 21.73 8.02 9.12
C TRP A 248 21.25 9.40 9.59
N GLN A 249 20.28 9.47 10.48
CA GLN A 249 19.81 10.71 11.09
C GLN A 249 20.90 11.38 11.94
N GLU A 250 21.72 10.62 12.66
CA GLU A 250 22.87 11.16 13.39
C GLU A 250 23.94 11.70 12.46
N SER A 251 24.13 11.06 11.31
CA SER A 251 25.02 11.57 10.27
C SER A 251 24.53 12.92 9.74
N LEU A 252 23.23 13.07 9.50
CA LEU A 252 22.65 14.36 9.09
C LEU A 252 22.75 15.43 10.17
N LEU A 253 22.49 15.11 11.43
CA LEU A 253 22.68 16.04 12.54
C LEU A 253 24.12 16.52 12.61
N LEU A 254 25.09 15.61 12.56
CA LEU A 254 26.51 15.95 12.56
C LEU A 254 26.90 16.86 11.37
N TRP A 255 26.45 16.53 10.16
CA TRP A 255 26.74 17.30 8.95
C TRP A 255 26.07 18.67 8.94
N SER A 256 24.94 18.83 9.64
CA SER A 256 24.32 20.15 9.86
C SER A 256 25.00 20.99 10.94
N GLY A 257 26.01 20.47 11.63
CA GLY A 257 26.70 21.12 12.74
C GLY A 257 25.99 20.98 14.09
N SER A 258 24.99 20.13 14.21
CA SER A 258 24.33 19.85 15.50
C SER A 258 25.24 19.01 16.40
N THR A 259 25.18 19.29 17.71
CA THR A 259 25.84 18.47 18.74
C THR A 259 24.89 17.51 19.46
N GLN A 260 23.60 17.54 19.10
CA GLN A 260 22.62 16.62 19.67
C GLN A 260 22.81 15.21 19.09
N ASN A 261 22.62 14.18 19.92
CA ASN A 261 22.37 12.83 19.44
C ASN A 261 20.89 12.70 19.00
N TYR A 262 20.56 11.64 18.26
CA TYR A 262 19.24 11.50 17.67
C TYR A 262 18.13 11.24 18.71
N HIS A 263 18.44 10.55 19.83
CA HIS A 263 17.48 10.41 20.95
C HIS A 263 17.05 11.76 21.52
N ASP A 264 18.01 12.64 21.79
CA ASP A 264 17.71 13.97 22.33
C ASP A 264 17.00 14.86 21.32
N PHE A 265 17.30 14.67 20.03
CA PHE A 265 16.60 15.32 18.94
C PHE A 265 15.11 14.90 18.88
N ILE A 266 14.83 13.59 18.92
CA ILE A 266 13.43 13.08 18.99
C ILE A 266 12.73 13.65 20.21
N ARG A 267 13.36 13.54 21.40
CA ARG A 267 12.78 14.02 22.65
C ARG A 267 12.45 15.52 22.61
N SER A 268 13.37 16.34 22.14
CA SER A 268 13.13 17.79 22.02
C SER A 268 12.07 18.12 20.98
N THR A 269 12.00 17.37 19.87
CA THR A 269 10.95 17.52 18.86
C THR A 269 9.57 17.16 19.41
N TRP A 270 9.48 16.09 20.18
CA TRP A 270 8.22 15.69 20.86
C TRP A 270 7.81 16.75 21.88
N GLU A 271 8.76 17.25 22.70
CA GLU A 271 8.49 18.30 23.68
C GLU A 271 7.93 19.55 23.00
N ALA A 272 8.53 20.00 21.90
CA ALA A 272 8.10 21.18 21.16
C ALA A 272 6.73 21.03 20.48
N ASN A 273 6.41 19.82 19.97
CA ASN A 273 5.21 19.60 19.17
C ASN A 273 4.03 19.03 19.96
N MET A 274 4.28 18.39 21.10
CA MET A 274 3.24 17.71 21.89
C MET A 274 2.94 18.38 23.23
N THR A 275 3.61 19.48 23.53
CA THR A 275 3.44 20.22 24.78
C THR A 275 2.67 21.50 24.52
N THR A 276 1.55 21.68 25.20
CA THR A 276 0.83 22.95 25.29
C THR A 276 1.23 23.68 26.56
N PRO A 277 1.00 24.99 26.71
CA PRO A 277 1.29 25.72 27.94
C PRO A 277 0.70 25.06 29.19
N GLU A 278 -0.51 24.45 29.06
CA GLU A 278 -1.21 23.74 30.15
C GLU A 278 -0.56 22.39 30.50
N THR A 279 0.25 21.83 29.62
CA THR A 279 0.83 20.48 29.77
C THR A 279 2.36 20.49 29.87
N LEU A 280 2.99 21.66 29.93
CA LEU A 280 4.46 21.82 29.91
C LEU A 280 5.15 21.03 31.04
N GLY A 281 4.61 21.05 32.23
CA GLY A 281 5.17 20.32 33.39
C GLY A 281 4.97 18.80 33.36
N LEU A 282 4.21 18.28 32.40
CA LEU A 282 3.84 16.87 32.30
C LEU A 282 4.56 16.14 31.16
N PHE A 283 5.46 16.79 30.42
CA PHE A 283 6.12 16.17 29.26
C PHE A 283 6.94 14.95 29.67
N THR A 284 7.73 15.03 30.73
CA THR A 284 8.56 13.89 31.18
C THR A 284 7.72 12.67 31.52
N ASP A 285 6.56 12.86 32.17
CA ASP A 285 5.67 11.74 32.51
C ASP A 285 5.06 11.13 31.25
N ARG A 286 4.66 11.94 30.27
CA ARG A 286 4.15 11.47 28.97
C ARG A 286 5.22 10.76 28.16
N TRP A 287 6.43 11.29 28.16
CA TRP A 287 7.57 10.66 27.51
C TRP A 287 7.85 9.28 28.13
N ASN A 288 7.91 9.19 29.46
CA ASN A 288 8.10 7.92 30.16
C ASN A 288 6.97 6.93 29.91
N GLN A 289 5.72 7.42 29.84
CA GLN A 289 4.58 6.58 29.49
C GLN A 289 4.68 6.08 28.04
N ALA A 290 5.04 6.93 27.09
CA ALA A 290 5.24 6.56 25.69
C ALA A 290 6.39 5.55 25.52
N LEU A 291 7.45 5.68 26.30
CA LEU A 291 8.53 4.69 26.34
C LEU A 291 8.07 3.32 26.86
N HIS A 292 7.21 3.33 27.89
CA HIS A 292 6.64 2.10 28.44
C HIS A 292 5.67 1.41 27.49
N ASP A 293 4.77 2.20 26.87
CA ASP A 293 3.68 1.68 26.04
C ASP A 293 4.10 1.49 24.57
N GLY A 294 5.21 2.10 24.15
CA GLY A 294 5.68 2.13 22.78
C GLY A 294 4.91 3.11 21.89
N VAL A 295 3.85 3.72 22.40
CA VAL A 295 2.95 4.61 21.65
C VAL A 295 2.39 5.72 22.55
N PHE A 296 2.22 6.90 21.96
CA PHE A 296 1.44 8.01 22.52
C PHE A 296 0.30 8.36 21.58
N VAL A 297 -0.93 8.36 22.08
CA VAL A 297 -2.11 8.74 21.30
C VAL A 297 -2.54 10.14 21.71
N ALA A 298 -2.38 11.09 20.81
CA ALA A 298 -2.84 12.45 20.96
C ALA A 298 -4.31 12.59 20.55
N ALA A 299 -5.02 13.50 21.18
CA ALA A 299 -6.34 13.89 20.72
C ALA A 299 -6.23 14.53 19.32
N THR A 300 -6.92 13.95 18.34
CA THR A 300 -7.03 14.53 17.00
C THR A 300 -8.20 15.48 16.93
N ALA A 301 -8.03 16.60 16.23
CA ALA A 301 -9.18 17.46 15.93
C ALA A 301 -10.21 16.66 15.12
N ALA A 302 -11.49 16.87 15.41
CA ALA A 302 -12.55 16.29 14.60
C ALA A 302 -12.37 16.74 13.13
N ALA A 303 -12.50 15.81 12.18
CA ALA A 303 -12.46 16.16 10.78
C ALA A 303 -13.63 17.10 10.45
N GLU A 304 -13.35 18.11 9.64
CA GLU A 304 -14.42 18.94 9.07
C GLU A 304 -15.31 18.08 8.18
N ALA A 305 -16.60 18.43 8.13
CA ALA A 305 -17.53 17.76 7.25
C ALA A 305 -17.11 17.98 5.79
N VAL A 306 -16.81 16.90 5.08
CA VAL A 306 -16.44 16.97 3.67
C VAL A 306 -17.66 16.79 2.78
N VAL A 307 -17.70 17.59 1.70
CA VAL A 307 -18.70 17.47 0.65
C VAL A 307 -17.99 16.97 -0.60
N PHE A 308 -18.54 15.94 -1.24
CA PHE A 308 -18.01 15.45 -2.51
C PHE A 308 -18.20 16.52 -3.59
N ALA A 309 -17.12 16.88 -4.28
CA ALA A 309 -17.11 17.90 -5.34
C ALA A 309 -16.50 17.39 -6.66
N GLY A 310 -16.30 16.06 -6.80
CA GLY A 310 -15.69 15.46 -7.99
C GLY A 310 -16.65 15.43 -9.19
N ASP A 311 -16.09 15.53 -10.41
CA ASP A 311 -16.82 15.31 -11.65
C ASP A 311 -16.91 13.82 -11.98
N VAL A 312 -18.06 13.23 -11.69
CA VAL A 312 -18.31 11.78 -11.91
C VAL A 312 -18.30 11.40 -13.40
N ASN A 313 -18.65 12.31 -14.31
CA ASN A 313 -18.67 12.02 -15.76
C ASN A 313 -17.25 12.00 -16.33
N ALA A 314 -16.43 12.98 -15.96
CA ALA A 314 -15.01 12.98 -16.30
C ALA A 314 -14.30 11.76 -15.69
N ALA A 315 -14.59 11.43 -14.43
CA ALA A 315 -14.07 10.28 -13.74
C ALA A 315 -14.44 8.95 -14.42
N ALA A 316 -15.70 8.76 -14.80
CA ALA A 316 -16.15 7.57 -15.53
C ALA A 316 -15.48 7.47 -16.92
N SER A 317 -15.24 8.59 -17.60
CA SER A 317 -14.53 8.61 -18.88
C SER A 317 -13.07 8.17 -18.71
N ALA A 318 -12.37 8.66 -17.69
CA ALA A 318 -11.00 8.26 -17.37
C ALA A 318 -10.91 6.78 -16.94
N ALA A 319 -11.87 6.30 -16.13
CA ALA A 319 -11.95 4.91 -15.72
C ALA A 319 -12.13 3.97 -16.93
N LYS A 320 -12.96 4.34 -17.91
CA LYS A 320 -13.18 3.57 -19.13
C LYS A 320 -11.94 3.51 -20.03
N GLN A 321 -11.15 4.57 -20.09
CA GLN A 321 -9.91 4.56 -20.87
C GLN A 321 -8.89 3.54 -20.33
N ALA A 322 -8.91 3.25 -19.03
CA ALA A 322 -8.07 2.26 -18.41
C ALA A 322 -8.45 0.79 -18.74
N THR A 323 -9.59 0.57 -19.41
CA THR A 323 -10.12 -0.77 -19.73
C THR A 323 -9.65 -1.32 -21.08
N SER A 324 -8.88 -0.57 -21.86
CA SER A 324 -8.44 -0.99 -23.18
C SER A 324 -7.20 -1.86 -23.11
N GLY A 325 -7.37 -3.18 -23.19
CA GLY A 325 -6.29 -4.16 -23.36
C GLY A 325 -6.43 -4.89 -24.70
N ALA A 326 -5.32 -5.06 -25.43
CA ALA A 326 -5.29 -5.71 -26.74
C ALA A 326 -4.47 -7.01 -26.72
N GLY A 327 -4.68 -7.90 -25.76
CA GLY A 327 -3.94 -9.14 -25.64
C GLY A 327 -4.85 -10.35 -25.43
N GLU A 328 -4.31 -11.54 -25.67
CA GLU A 328 -5.00 -12.80 -25.35
C GLU A 328 -5.20 -12.96 -23.84
N PHE A 329 -4.22 -12.46 -23.05
CA PHE A 329 -4.24 -12.45 -21.60
C PHE A 329 -4.11 -11.03 -21.06
N GLU A 330 -4.65 -10.80 -19.89
CA GLU A 330 -4.45 -9.59 -19.12
C GLU A 330 -3.54 -9.92 -17.93
N LEU A 331 -2.44 -9.18 -17.80
CA LEU A 331 -1.45 -9.38 -16.75
C LEU A 331 -1.79 -8.56 -15.51
N SER A 332 -1.91 -9.23 -14.37
CA SER A 332 -1.98 -8.61 -13.04
C SER A 332 -0.71 -8.93 -12.27
N LEU A 333 0.03 -7.91 -11.86
CA LEU A 333 1.24 -8.03 -11.05
C LEU A 333 0.90 -7.85 -9.57
N TYR A 334 1.47 -8.71 -8.73
CA TYR A 334 1.34 -8.59 -7.29
C TYR A 334 2.61 -9.07 -6.58
N THR A 335 2.78 -8.62 -5.34
CA THR A 335 3.87 -9.08 -4.48
C THR A 335 3.44 -10.29 -3.67
N THR A 336 4.37 -11.22 -3.42
CA THR A 336 4.16 -12.31 -2.46
C THR A 336 4.23 -11.76 -1.04
N GLU A 337 3.51 -12.37 -0.11
CA GLU A 337 3.45 -11.92 1.28
C GLU A 337 4.82 -11.96 1.99
N ALA A 338 5.61 -12.99 1.70
CA ALA A 338 6.92 -13.18 2.34
C ALA A 338 7.96 -12.15 1.87
N ILE A 339 7.99 -11.84 0.57
CA ILE A 339 9.06 -11.05 -0.04
C ILE A 339 8.65 -9.58 -0.24
N GLY A 340 7.35 -9.31 -0.40
CA GLY A 340 6.84 -7.95 -0.59
C GLY A 340 7.50 -7.23 -1.77
N ASN A 341 8.10 -6.08 -1.50
CA ASN A 341 8.80 -5.27 -2.51
C ASN A 341 10.23 -5.74 -2.82
N GLY A 342 10.68 -6.86 -2.25
CA GLY A 342 12.01 -7.41 -2.46
C GLY A 342 13.12 -6.88 -1.54
N GLN A 343 12.80 -5.96 -0.62
CA GLN A 343 13.80 -5.40 0.31
C GLN A 343 14.53 -6.48 1.13
N HIS A 344 13.85 -7.59 1.44
CA HIS A 344 14.40 -8.72 2.20
C HIS A 344 14.53 -9.99 1.34
N ALA A 345 14.63 -9.86 0.01
CA ALA A 345 14.73 -11.00 -0.90
C ALA A 345 15.95 -11.92 -0.64
N ASN A 346 17.00 -11.38 -0.04
CA ASN A 346 18.20 -12.17 0.35
C ASN A 346 18.03 -12.98 1.63
N ASN A 347 16.88 -12.89 2.32
CA ASN A 347 16.63 -13.67 3.52
C ASN A 347 16.10 -15.07 3.14
N PRO A 348 16.87 -16.15 3.32
CA PRO A 348 16.46 -17.49 2.91
C PRO A 348 15.23 -17.99 3.66
N TRP A 349 15.03 -17.60 4.92
CA TRP A 349 13.83 -17.98 5.67
C TRP A 349 12.55 -17.37 5.09
N LEU A 350 12.63 -16.14 4.56
CA LEU A 350 11.50 -15.55 3.86
C LEU A 350 11.26 -16.22 2.50
N GLN A 351 12.32 -16.67 1.83
CA GLN A 351 12.20 -17.44 0.60
C GLN A 351 11.57 -18.83 0.83
N GLU A 352 11.81 -19.43 1.98
CA GLU A 352 11.21 -20.71 2.38
C GLU A 352 9.78 -20.58 2.89
N MET A 353 9.32 -19.36 3.22
CA MET A 353 7.97 -19.12 3.75
C MET A 353 6.94 -19.36 2.64
N PRO A 354 6.02 -20.32 2.79
CA PRO A 354 5.00 -20.58 1.78
C PRO A 354 4.04 -19.41 1.63
N ASP A 355 3.71 -19.06 0.39
CA ASP A 355 2.61 -18.14 0.11
C ASP A 355 1.31 -18.66 0.75
N PRO A 356 0.54 -17.81 1.45
CA PRO A 356 -0.62 -18.26 2.22
C PRO A 356 -1.73 -18.88 1.36
N LEU A 357 -1.82 -18.55 0.07
CA LEU A 357 -2.83 -19.07 -0.85
C LEU A 357 -2.28 -20.18 -1.73
N THR A 358 -1.22 -19.93 -2.49
CA THR A 358 -0.65 -20.88 -3.46
C THR A 358 0.21 -21.95 -2.80
N LYS A 359 0.72 -21.72 -1.59
CA LYS A 359 1.67 -22.57 -0.88
C LYS A 359 3.03 -22.71 -1.56
N ILE A 360 3.31 -21.90 -2.57
CA ILE A 360 4.58 -21.90 -3.31
C ILE A 360 5.65 -21.17 -2.47
N THR A 361 6.88 -21.67 -2.56
CA THR A 361 8.08 -21.11 -1.95
C THR A 361 9.13 -20.82 -3.03
N TRP A 362 10.10 -19.98 -2.72
CA TRP A 362 11.26 -19.62 -3.54
C TRP A 362 10.91 -18.81 -4.79
N ASP A 363 10.73 -19.44 -5.92
CA ASP A 363 10.69 -18.80 -7.23
C ASP A 363 9.45 -17.92 -7.51
N ASN A 364 9.52 -17.11 -8.55
CA ASN A 364 8.37 -16.45 -9.14
C ASN A 364 7.46 -17.46 -9.84
N TYR A 365 6.17 -17.24 -9.76
CA TYR A 365 5.18 -18.13 -10.37
C TYR A 365 4.08 -17.33 -11.10
N VAL A 366 3.42 -17.99 -12.04
CA VAL A 366 2.28 -17.45 -12.77
C VAL A 366 1.01 -18.19 -12.34
N CYS A 367 0.02 -17.44 -11.88
CA CYS A 367 -1.31 -17.97 -11.61
C CYS A 367 -2.19 -17.83 -12.86
N MET A 368 -2.80 -18.93 -13.29
CA MET A 368 -3.70 -18.98 -14.44
C MET A 368 -4.98 -19.76 -14.10
N SER A 369 -6.04 -19.57 -14.88
CA SER A 369 -7.21 -20.42 -14.73
C SER A 369 -6.86 -21.86 -15.13
N PRO A 370 -7.44 -22.89 -14.45
CA PRO A 370 -7.23 -24.29 -14.85
C PRO A 370 -7.58 -24.56 -16.32
N THR A 371 -8.63 -23.91 -16.83
CA THR A 371 -9.05 -24.02 -18.23
C THR A 371 -8.00 -23.49 -19.20
N ASP A 372 -7.33 -22.37 -18.87
CA ASP A 372 -6.27 -21.82 -19.72
C ASP A 372 -5.02 -22.69 -19.67
N VAL A 373 -4.65 -23.21 -18.49
CA VAL A 373 -3.54 -24.15 -18.35
C VAL A 373 -3.75 -25.40 -19.22
N GLU A 374 -4.96 -25.97 -19.18
CA GLU A 374 -5.33 -27.15 -20.00
C GLU A 374 -5.29 -26.78 -21.50
N ARG A 375 -5.88 -25.64 -21.89
CA ARG A 375 -5.91 -25.15 -23.29
C ARG A 375 -4.49 -24.95 -23.84
N MET A 376 -3.54 -24.51 -23.01
CA MET A 376 -2.15 -24.30 -23.38
C MET A 376 -1.29 -25.57 -23.29
N GLY A 377 -1.84 -26.68 -22.84
CA GLY A 377 -1.11 -27.93 -22.64
C GLY A 377 -0.02 -27.86 -21.56
N LEU A 378 -0.20 -26.97 -20.57
CA LEU A 378 0.73 -26.82 -19.47
C LEU A 378 0.46 -27.86 -18.38
N ASN A 379 1.50 -28.21 -17.62
CA ASN A 379 1.36 -29.14 -16.51
C ASN A 379 0.94 -28.40 -15.23
N MET A 380 -0.23 -28.78 -14.68
CA MET A 380 -0.73 -28.29 -13.38
C MET A 380 -0.31 -29.18 -12.20
N TYR A 381 0.31 -30.31 -12.45
CA TYR A 381 0.62 -31.25 -11.37
C TYR A 381 1.79 -30.72 -10.53
N LEU A 382 1.53 -30.50 -9.25
CA LEU A 382 2.48 -30.03 -8.25
C LEU A 382 2.95 -31.19 -7.37
N GLY A 383 3.42 -32.27 -7.99
CA GLY A 383 3.89 -33.45 -7.27
C GLY A 383 5.38 -33.70 -7.47
N GLU A 384 5.97 -34.56 -6.62
CA GLU A 384 7.39 -34.91 -6.66
C GLU A 384 7.84 -35.58 -7.98
N GLN A 385 6.90 -36.09 -8.79
CA GLN A 385 7.19 -36.92 -9.95
C GLN A 385 7.14 -36.19 -11.31
N ALA A 386 6.64 -34.97 -11.35
CA ALA A 386 6.58 -34.20 -12.60
C ALA A 386 6.97 -32.74 -12.36
N PRO A 387 7.90 -32.19 -13.16
CA PRO A 387 8.27 -30.78 -13.07
C PRO A 387 7.10 -29.90 -13.51
N ALA A 388 6.93 -28.76 -12.85
CA ALA A 388 6.01 -27.72 -13.30
C ALA A 388 6.48 -27.15 -14.66
N SER A 389 5.52 -26.71 -15.47
CA SER A 389 5.86 -26.01 -16.72
C SER A 389 6.50 -24.65 -16.41
N VAL A 390 7.61 -24.37 -17.09
CA VAL A 390 8.23 -23.05 -17.10
C VAL A 390 7.68 -22.26 -18.29
N VAL A 391 7.23 -21.05 -18.03
CA VAL A 391 6.63 -20.17 -19.05
C VAL A 391 7.35 -18.85 -19.14
N THR A 392 7.36 -18.26 -20.32
CA THR A 392 7.85 -16.90 -20.57
C THR A 392 6.66 -15.96 -20.69
N VAL A 393 6.65 -14.90 -19.88
CA VAL A 393 5.63 -13.85 -19.93
C VAL A 393 6.18 -12.67 -20.72
N LYS A 394 5.49 -12.30 -21.82
CA LYS A 394 5.84 -11.13 -22.63
C LYS A 394 4.79 -10.04 -22.49
N ALA A 395 5.22 -8.85 -22.10
CA ALA A 395 4.38 -7.66 -22.01
C ALA A 395 5.02 -6.52 -22.83
N GLY A 396 4.54 -6.32 -24.05
CA GLY A 396 5.18 -5.43 -25.02
C GLY A 396 6.58 -5.92 -25.41
N GLU A 397 7.59 -5.08 -25.21
CA GLU A 397 8.99 -5.39 -25.47
C GLU A 397 9.72 -6.06 -24.28
N ARG A 398 9.04 -6.23 -23.14
CA ARG A 398 9.61 -6.83 -21.93
C ARG A 398 9.29 -8.33 -21.87
N GLU A 399 10.29 -9.07 -21.41
CA GLU A 399 10.22 -10.53 -21.24
C GLU A 399 10.64 -10.92 -19.82
#